data_ffa96cf726d64f639fd936933d638789
#
_entry.id   ffa96cf726d64f639fd936933d638789
#
_cell.length_a   1.000
_cell.length_b   1.000
_cell.length_c   1.000
_cell.angle_alpha   90.00
_cell.angle_beta   90.00
_cell.angle_gamma   90.00
#
_symmetry.space_group_name_H-M   'P 1'
#
loop_
_entity.id
_entity.type
_entity.pdbx_description
1 polymer ?
#
loop_
_entity_poly.entity_id
_entity_poly.type
_entity_poly.pdbx_seq_one_letter_code
_entity_poly.pdbx_strand_id
1 'polypeptide(L)'
;MGTIVVTGSASGMGAASAERLRAAGHRVIGVDLRSAEVVADLGGAEGRQTAVDEILELSGGVLDGVAAVAGVGPNMRDAAAVASINYFGPVALLNGLRGALERSDAPRAVVISSNSASTVPMIDETLVELMLGGDEDAAREHAAAAQSALPPRLIEASPSISAYATSKLALAHWVRRTAVTPEWGRKGILLNAIAPGAVLTPLMTGSTGADKDFDPDSFPTPMPLGIFGEPEDIGFWVEQFLRPEARFTTGAVLYVDGGTDAAMRPTAQPTALRR
;
A
#
# COMPACT_ATOMS: atom_id res chain seq x y z
N MET A 1 -6.25 21.46 10.14
CA MET A 1 -5.28 20.72 10.98
C MET A 1 -5.96 19.47 11.47
N GLY A 2 -5.32 18.32 11.38
CA GLY A 2 -5.89 17.04 11.81
C GLY A 2 -4.80 16.09 12.27
N THR A 3 -5.19 14.97 12.90
CA THR A 3 -4.29 13.90 13.32
C THR A 3 -4.30 12.80 12.27
N ILE A 4 -3.15 12.52 11.68
CA ILE A 4 -2.98 11.57 10.58
C ILE A 4 -1.95 10.50 10.95
N VAL A 5 -2.29 9.24 10.73
CA VAL A 5 -1.36 8.11 10.88
C VAL A 5 -0.65 7.86 9.55
N VAL A 6 0.66 7.61 9.59
CA VAL A 6 1.45 7.20 8.42
C VAL A 6 2.27 5.97 8.78
N THR A 7 2.02 4.84 8.13
CA THR A 7 2.86 3.64 8.30
C THR A 7 4.02 3.63 7.32
N GLY A 8 5.15 3.00 7.69
CA GLY A 8 6.38 3.06 6.91
C GLY A 8 7.05 4.43 6.97
N SER A 9 6.82 5.17 8.05
CA SER A 9 7.15 6.60 8.18
C SER A 9 8.64 6.92 8.30
N ALA A 10 9.48 5.91 8.49
CA ALA A 10 10.92 6.12 8.70
C ALA A 10 11.72 6.19 7.38
N SER A 11 11.16 5.82 6.23
CA SER A 11 11.88 5.80 4.97
C SER A 11 10.98 5.90 3.72
N GLY A 12 11.59 6.20 2.56
CA GLY A 12 10.94 6.14 1.25
C GLY A 12 9.63 6.91 1.17
N MET A 13 8.63 6.34 0.52
CA MET A 13 7.31 6.95 0.29
C MET A 13 6.59 7.34 1.60
N GLY A 14 6.75 6.54 2.66
CA GLY A 14 6.15 6.84 3.96
C GLY A 14 6.78 8.06 4.63
N ALA A 15 8.10 8.19 4.60
CA ALA A 15 8.80 9.36 5.13
C ALA A 15 8.43 10.63 4.35
N ALA A 16 8.45 10.58 3.01
CA ALA A 16 8.05 11.70 2.16
C ALA A 16 6.59 12.11 2.40
N SER A 17 5.69 11.15 2.58
CA SER A 17 4.29 11.41 2.94
C SER A 17 4.16 12.09 4.31
N ALA A 18 4.88 11.57 5.32
CA ALA A 18 4.84 12.10 6.68
C ALA A 18 5.40 13.53 6.75
N GLU A 19 6.51 13.79 6.07
CA GLU A 19 7.11 15.12 5.98
C GLU A 19 6.15 16.12 5.33
N ARG A 20 5.57 15.75 4.21
CA ARG A 20 4.63 16.58 3.47
C ARG A 20 3.37 16.91 4.29
N LEU A 21 2.81 15.93 5.00
CA LEU A 21 1.66 16.13 5.87
C LEU A 21 2.00 17.01 7.08
N ARG A 22 3.20 16.86 7.68
CA ARG A 22 3.68 17.78 8.73
C ARG A 22 3.85 19.21 8.21
N ALA A 23 4.41 19.36 7.01
CA ALA A 23 4.55 20.68 6.36
C ALA A 23 3.19 21.32 6.07
N ALA A 24 2.15 20.54 5.78
CA ALA A 24 0.77 21.01 5.64
C ALA A 24 0.08 21.32 6.97
N GLY A 25 0.78 21.18 8.10
CA GLY A 25 0.31 21.53 9.44
C GLY A 25 -0.48 20.43 10.15
N HIS A 26 -0.44 19.20 9.67
CA HIS A 26 -1.04 18.05 10.37
C HIS A 26 -0.14 17.51 11.48
N ARG A 27 -0.76 17.01 12.56
CA ARG A 27 -0.08 16.14 13.51
C ARG A 27 0.03 14.75 12.88
N VAL A 28 1.26 14.26 12.69
CA VAL A 28 1.51 12.94 12.14
C VAL A 28 1.93 11.99 13.26
N ILE A 29 1.24 10.85 13.35
CA ILE A 29 1.65 9.68 14.16
C ILE A 29 2.28 8.70 13.18
N GLY A 30 3.60 8.59 13.20
CA GLY A 30 4.35 7.64 12.39
C GLY A 30 4.34 6.25 13.00
N VAL A 31 4.23 5.23 12.17
CA VAL A 31 4.36 3.81 12.54
C VAL A 31 5.44 3.17 11.69
N ASP A 32 6.42 2.54 12.31
CA ASP A 32 7.50 1.83 11.60
C ASP A 32 8.08 0.73 12.49
N LEU A 33 8.98 -0.09 11.94
CA LEU A 33 9.75 -1.09 12.70
C LEU A 33 10.75 -0.45 13.68
N ARG A 34 11.07 0.83 13.48
CA ARG A 34 12.02 1.62 14.31
C ARG A 34 11.91 3.10 13.94
N SER A 35 12.37 3.95 14.86
CA SER A 35 12.46 5.41 14.60
C SER A 35 11.13 6.07 14.23
N ALA A 36 10.06 5.70 14.94
CA ALA A 36 8.73 6.25 14.76
C ALA A 36 8.06 6.50 16.12
N GLU A 37 6.95 7.24 16.14
CA GLU A 37 6.15 7.45 17.35
C GLU A 37 5.56 6.13 17.88
N VAL A 38 5.20 5.21 16.97
CA VAL A 38 4.75 3.85 17.26
C VAL A 38 5.71 2.87 16.62
N VAL A 39 6.36 2.04 17.40
CA VAL A 39 7.30 1.02 16.92
C VAL A 39 6.62 -0.34 16.94
N ALA A 40 6.23 -0.85 15.76
CA ALA A 40 5.48 -2.09 15.66
C ALA A 40 5.77 -2.85 14.35
N ASP A 41 5.77 -4.18 14.42
CA ASP A 41 5.84 -5.05 13.24
C ASP A 41 4.43 -5.39 12.73
N LEU A 42 4.03 -4.77 11.61
CA LEU A 42 2.74 -5.01 11.00
C LEU A 42 2.63 -6.37 10.28
N GLY A 43 3.72 -7.13 10.21
CA GLY A 43 3.73 -8.48 9.67
C GLY A 43 3.08 -9.53 10.57
N GLY A 44 2.97 -9.25 11.89
CA GLY A 44 2.36 -10.14 12.88
C GLY A 44 1.09 -9.57 13.50
N ALA A 45 0.19 -10.44 13.94
CA ALA A 45 -1.08 -10.03 14.58
C ALA A 45 -0.86 -9.22 15.87
N GLU A 46 0.11 -9.61 16.69
CA GLU A 46 0.45 -8.91 17.93
C GLU A 46 0.96 -7.49 17.66
N GLY A 47 1.88 -7.33 16.70
CA GLY A 47 2.39 -6.00 16.34
C GLY A 47 1.31 -5.09 15.73
N ARG A 48 0.36 -5.64 14.96
CA ARG A 48 -0.80 -4.89 14.46
C ARG A 48 -1.69 -4.41 15.60
N GLN A 49 -1.96 -5.28 16.58
CA GLN A 49 -2.77 -4.90 17.74
C GLN A 49 -2.06 -3.83 18.58
N THR A 50 -0.76 -4.01 18.85
CA THR A 50 0.06 -2.99 19.52
C THR A 50 -0.02 -1.64 18.78
N ALA A 51 0.14 -1.66 17.46
CA ALA A 51 0.04 -0.42 16.66
C ALA A 51 -1.33 0.24 16.80
N VAL A 52 -2.42 -0.52 16.74
CA VAL A 52 -3.78 0.01 16.93
C VAL A 52 -3.95 0.64 18.31
N ASP A 53 -3.55 -0.05 19.36
CA ASP A 53 -3.72 0.40 20.75
C ASP A 53 -2.92 1.69 21.02
N GLU A 54 -1.65 1.73 20.63
CA GLU A 54 -0.79 2.91 20.81
C GLU A 54 -1.27 4.11 19.96
N ILE A 55 -1.72 3.88 18.73
CA ILE A 55 -2.30 4.94 17.89
C ILE A 55 -3.56 5.52 18.53
N LEU A 56 -4.45 4.67 19.06
CA LEU A 56 -5.68 5.11 19.73
C LEU A 56 -5.37 5.92 20.99
N GLU A 57 -4.38 5.52 21.77
CA GLU A 57 -3.91 6.28 22.92
C GLU A 57 -3.34 7.65 22.49
N LEU A 58 -2.39 7.67 21.55
CA LEU A 58 -1.74 8.89 21.09
C LEU A 58 -2.70 9.87 20.40
N SER A 59 -3.70 9.35 19.69
CA SER A 59 -4.70 10.19 19.00
C SER A 59 -5.85 10.66 19.87
N GLY A 60 -5.97 10.14 21.11
CA GLY A 60 -7.15 10.33 21.95
C GLY A 60 -8.41 9.71 21.31
N GLY A 61 -8.23 8.72 20.46
CA GLY A 61 -9.30 7.97 19.80
C GLY A 61 -9.98 8.70 18.64
N VAL A 62 -9.43 9.79 18.11
CA VAL A 62 -9.95 10.51 16.93
C VAL A 62 -8.84 10.60 15.87
N LEU A 63 -9.16 10.22 14.63
CA LEU A 63 -8.23 10.28 13.50
C LEU A 63 -8.89 10.96 12.29
N ASP A 64 -8.21 11.93 11.72
CA ASP A 64 -8.65 12.60 10.48
C ASP A 64 -8.16 11.86 9.24
N GLY A 65 -7.07 11.10 9.37
CA GLY A 65 -6.56 10.32 8.25
C GLY A 65 -5.66 9.16 8.64
N VAL A 66 -5.59 8.19 7.72
CA VAL A 66 -4.63 7.08 7.76
C VAL A 66 -4.02 6.88 6.38
N ALA A 67 -2.69 6.99 6.29
CA ALA A 67 -1.90 6.60 5.13
C ALA A 67 -1.18 5.27 5.44
N ALA A 68 -1.72 4.16 4.94
CA ALA A 68 -1.10 2.84 5.07
C ALA A 68 -0.08 2.64 3.95
N VAL A 69 1.16 3.08 4.19
CA VAL A 69 2.26 3.10 3.20
C VAL A 69 3.24 1.96 3.41
N ALA A 70 3.35 1.43 4.64
CA ALA A 70 4.26 0.33 4.95
C ALA A 70 4.05 -0.87 4.02
N GLY A 71 5.16 -1.46 3.60
CA GLY A 71 5.15 -2.65 2.77
C GLY A 71 6.55 -3.11 2.43
N VAL A 72 6.64 -4.32 1.87
CA VAL A 72 7.89 -4.94 1.42
C VAL A 72 7.82 -5.26 -0.06
N GLY A 73 8.98 -5.32 -0.71
CA GLY A 73 9.09 -5.53 -2.16
C GLY A 73 9.19 -7.00 -2.56
N PRO A 74 9.22 -7.25 -3.89
CA PRO A 74 9.29 -8.60 -4.46
C PRO A 74 10.63 -9.30 -4.18
N ASN A 75 11.65 -8.56 -3.74
CA ASN A 75 12.97 -9.10 -3.39
C ASN A 75 13.02 -9.73 -1.99
N MET A 76 11.97 -9.58 -1.18
CA MET A 76 11.83 -10.30 0.08
C MET A 76 11.78 -11.81 -0.17
N ARG A 77 12.57 -12.60 0.56
CA ARG A 77 12.70 -14.04 0.33
C ARG A 77 11.53 -14.86 0.89
N ASP A 78 10.75 -14.29 1.77
CA ASP A 78 9.60 -14.94 2.42
C ASP A 78 8.28 -14.43 1.82
N ALA A 79 7.71 -15.21 0.91
CA ALA A 79 6.44 -14.87 0.26
C ALA A 79 5.26 -14.88 1.24
N ALA A 80 5.30 -15.69 2.30
CA ALA A 80 4.29 -15.69 3.34
C ALA A 80 4.32 -14.37 4.13
N ALA A 81 5.52 -13.85 4.45
CA ALA A 81 5.66 -12.55 5.07
C ALA A 81 5.21 -11.41 4.14
N VAL A 82 5.47 -11.50 2.83
CA VAL A 82 4.94 -10.53 1.85
C VAL A 82 3.41 -10.46 1.90
N ALA A 83 2.74 -11.62 1.95
CA ALA A 83 1.29 -11.68 2.07
C ALA A 83 0.79 -10.98 3.35
N SER A 84 1.39 -11.31 4.50
CA SER A 84 1.04 -10.73 5.80
C SER A 84 1.25 -9.22 5.83
N ILE A 85 2.43 -8.74 5.45
CA ILE A 85 2.80 -7.32 5.57
C ILE A 85 2.02 -6.46 4.57
N ASN A 86 1.93 -6.90 3.31
CA ASN A 86 1.37 -6.06 2.24
C ASN A 86 -0.16 -6.08 2.18
N TYR A 87 -0.82 -7.12 2.67
CA TYR A 87 -2.28 -7.21 2.66
C TYR A 87 -2.87 -7.19 4.07
N PHE A 88 -2.54 -8.14 4.92
CA PHE A 88 -3.16 -8.23 6.24
C PHE A 88 -2.74 -7.09 7.17
N GLY A 89 -1.52 -6.55 7.03
CA GLY A 89 -1.05 -5.39 7.77
C GLY A 89 -1.96 -4.17 7.62
N PRO A 90 -2.08 -3.58 6.43
CA PRO A 90 -2.93 -2.42 6.22
C PRO A 90 -4.43 -2.69 6.46
N VAL A 91 -4.93 -3.89 6.12
CA VAL A 91 -6.34 -4.24 6.34
C VAL A 91 -6.67 -4.31 7.82
N ALA A 92 -5.87 -5.00 8.63
CA ALA A 92 -6.08 -5.11 10.07
C ALA A 92 -5.97 -3.74 10.75
N LEU A 93 -4.96 -2.95 10.39
CA LEU A 93 -4.76 -1.62 10.95
C LEU A 93 -5.97 -0.70 10.65
N LEU A 94 -6.40 -0.64 9.40
CA LEU A 94 -7.53 0.21 9.00
C LEU A 94 -8.83 -0.23 9.64
N ASN A 95 -9.09 -1.53 9.77
CA ASN A 95 -10.25 -2.05 10.48
C ASN A 95 -10.20 -1.71 11.97
N GLY A 96 -9.05 -1.82 12.62
CA GLY A 96 -8.87 -1.47 14.02
C GLY A 96 -9.05 0.02 14.31
N LEU A 97 -8.61 0.87 13.36
CA LEU A 97 -8.70 2.34 13.49
C LEU A 97 -10.01 2.93 12.94
N ARG A 98 -10.87 2.12 12.31
CA ARG A 98 -12.12 2.59 11.70
C ARG A 98 -12.99 3.39 12.67
N GLY A 99 -13.12 2.92 13.91
CA GLY A 99 -13.90 3.62 14.94
C GLY A 99 -13.33 5.00 15.32
N ALA A 100 -12.02 5.19 15.22
CA ALA A 100 -11.38 6.50 15.43
C ALA A 100 -11.59 7.44 14.23
N LEU A 101 -11.54 6.89 13.01
CA LEU A 101 -11.88 7.63 11.79
C LEU A 101 -13.35 8.08 11.80
N GLU A 102 -14.28 7.22 12.21
CA GLU A 102 -15.72 7.56 12.27
C GLU A 102 -16.03 8.75 13.18
N ARG A 103 -15.14 9.09 14.13
CA ARG A 103 -15.30 10.24 15.03
C ARG A 103 -14.79 11.57 14.48
N SER A 104 -14.13 11.56 13.33
CA SER A 104 -13.70 12.78 12.64
C SER A 104 -14.80 13.32 11.73
N ASP A 105 -14.81 14.65 11.55
CA ASP A 105 -15.74 15.34 10.63
C ASP A 105 -15.40 15.09 9.14
N ALA A 106 -14.17 14.69 8.84
CA ALA A 106 -13.71 14.51 7.48
C ALA A 106 -12.70 13.33 7.35
N PRO A 107 -13.09 12.11 7.73
CA PRO A 107 -12.17 10.98 7.81
C PRO A 107 -11.76 10.45 6.43
N ARG A 108 -10.45 10.18 6.26
CA ARG A 108 -9.89 9.67 5.00
C ARG A 108 -8.84 8.61 5.23
N ALA A 109 -8.81 7.64 4.34
CA ALA A 109 -7.77 6.61 4.33
C ALA A 109 -7.22 6.41 2.92
N VAL A 110 -5.93 6.19 2.81
CA VAL A 110 -5.26 5.83 1.58
C VAL A 110 -4.29 4.67 1.84
N VAL A 111 -4.26 3.71 0.92
CA VAL A 111 -3.32 2.59 0.97
C VAL A 111 -2.40 2.62 -0.25
N ILE A 112 -1.21 2.03 -0.13
CA ILE A 112 -0.28 1.88 -1.24
C ILE A 112 -0.39 0.46 -1.82
N SER A 113 -1.00 0.39 -3.01
CA SER A 113 -0.97 -0.78 -3.90
C SER A 113 0.33 -0.79 -4.73
N SER A 114 0.28 -1.15 -5.99
CA SER A 114 1.37 -1.07 -6.97
C SER A 114 0.79 -1.25 -8.37
N ASN A 115 1.45 -0.71 -9.40
CA ASN A 115 1.12 -1.05 -10.78
C ASN A 115 1.42 -2.53 -11.11
N SER A 116 2.28 -3.21 -10.35
CA SER A 116 2.51 -4.66 -10.47
C SER A 116 1.23 -5.48 -10.31
N ALA A 117 0.23 -4.97 -9.60
CA ALA A 117 -1.11 -5.56 -9.49
C ALA A 117 -1.79 -5.79 -10.86
N SER A 118 -1.36 -5.08 -11.89
CA SER A 118 -1.94 -5.14 -13.22
C SER A 118 -0.92 -5.43 -14.34
N THR A 119 0.36 -5.22 -14.09
CA THR A 119 1.43 -5.35 -15.09
C THR A 119 2.26 -6.61 -14.96
N VAL A 120 2.19 -7.30 -13.82
CA VAL A 120 2.87 -8.59 -13.61
C VAL A 120 1.93 -9.74 -14.00
N PRO A 121 2.33 -10.63 -14.93
CA PRO A 121 1.45 -11.70 -15.43
C PRO A 121 1.38 -12.93 -14.52
N MET A 122 1.86 -12.83 -13.28
CA MET A 122 1.92 -13.95 -12.31
C MET A 122 1.02 -13.69 -11.11
N ILE A 123 -0.22 -13.25 -11.35
CA ILE A 123 -1.24 -13.14 -10.31
C ILE A 123 -1.74 -14.53 -9.94
N ASP A 124 -1.81 -14.80 -8.65
CA ASP A 124 -2.36 -16.04 -8.08
C ASP A 124 -3.78 -15.77 -7.57
N GLU A 125 -4.77 -16.18 -8.35
CA GLU A 125 -6.19 -15.94 -8.05
C GLU A 125 -6.64 -16.62 -6.74
N THR A 126 -6.09 -17.81 -6.43
CA THR A 126 -6.38 -18.50 -5.17
C THR A 126 -5.88 -17.68 -3.98
N LEU A 127 -4.68 -17.12 -4.09
CA LEU A 127 -4.13 -16.27 -3.04
C LEU A 127 -4.94 -14.96 -2.89
N VAL A 128 -5.45 -14.38 -4.00
CA VAL A 128 -6.39 -13.23 -3.93
C VAL A 128 -7.63 -13.60 -3.13
N GLU A 129 -8.24 -14.76 -3.41
CA GLU A 129 -9.46 -15.20 -2.72
C GLU A 129 -9.22 -15.44 -1.22
N LEU A 130 -8.13 -16.11 -0.85
CA LEU A 130 -7.74 -16.34 0.54
C LEU A 130 -7.53 -15.01 1.30
N MET A 131 -6.82 -14.07 0.70
CA MET A 131 -6.62 -12.73 1.26
C MET A 131 -7.95 -12.01 1.47
N LEU A 132 -8.78 -11.93 0.44
CA LEU A 132 -10.09 -11.26 0.52
C LEU A 132 -11.07 -11.96 1.46
N GLY A 133 -10.90 -13.26 1.67
CA GLY A 133 -11.62 -14.06 2.66
C GLY A 133 -11.16 -13.83 4.10
N GLY A 134 -9.98 -13.22 4.29
CA GLY A 134 -9.42 -12.94 5.61
C GLY A 134 -8.71 -14.13 6.27
N ASP A 135 -8.45 -15.20 5.52
CA ASP A 135 -7.74 -16.39 6.03
C ASP A 135 -6.23 -16.20 5.86
N GLU A 136 -5.60 -15.58 6.85
CA GLU A 136 -4.17 -15.28 6.82
C GLU A 136 -3.30 -16.53 6.85
N ASP A 137 -3.65 -17.53 7.64
CA ASP A 137 -2.84 -18.75 7.77
C ASP A 137 -2.84 -19.52 6.45
N ALA A 138 -4.00 -19.72 5.82
CA ALA A 138 -4.09 -20.37 4.52
C ALA A 138 -3.40 -19.53 3.42
N ALA A 139 -3.52 -18.20 3.44
CA ALA A 139 -2.83 -17.33 2.50
C ALA A 139 -1.31 -17.43 2.61
N ARG A 140 -0.77 -17.47 3.82
CA ARG A 140 0.66 -17.64 4.10
C ARG A 140 1.19 -19.00 3.61
N GLU A 141 0.48 -20.06 3.93
CA GLU A 141 0.83 -21.42 3.50
C GLU A 141 0.82 -21.53 1.97
N HIS A 142 -0.24 -21.02 1.33
CA HIS A 142 -0.36 -21.01 -0.12
C HIS A 142 0.75 -20.19 -0.80
N ALA A 143 1.06 -19.00 -0.30
CA ALA A 143 2.12 -18.15 -0.84
C ALA A 143 3.51 -18.81 -0.76
N ALA A 144 3.81 -19.48 0.34
CA ALA A 144 5.07 -20.22 0.52
C ALA A 144 5.17 -21.42 -0.45
N ALA A 145 4.07 -22.17 -0.61
CA ALA A 145 4.01 -23.30 -1.54
C ALA A 145 4.18 -22.84 -3.01
N ALA A 146 3.46 -21.78 -3.41
CA ALA A 146 3.55 -21.20 -4.74
C ALA A 146 4.95 -20.65 -5.05
N GLN A 147 5.61 -20.01 -4.08
CA GLN A 147 7.01 -19.57 -4.22
C GLN A 147 7.96 -20.74 -4.52
N SER A 148 7.79 -21.84 -3.79
CA SER A 148 8.64 -23.02 -3.93
C SER A 148 8.49 -23.70 -5.30
N ALA A 149 7.39 -23.45 -6.01
CA ALA A 149 7.11 -23.97 -7.34
C ALA A 149 7.66 -23.10 -8.49
N LEU A 150 8.18 -21.90 -8.19
CA LEU A 150 8.74 -21.01 -9.20
C LEU A 150 10.06 -21.56 -9.80
N PRO A 151 10.35 -21.28 -11.09
CA PRO A 151 11.64 -21.61 -11.68
C PRO A 151 12.80 -20.97 -10.90
N PRO A 152 13.95 -21.69 -10.71
CA PRO A 152 15.08 -21.21 -9.90
C PRO A 152 15.56 -19.80 -10.26
N ARG A 153 15.66 -19.48 -11.56
CA ARG A 153 16.07 -18.12 -12.01
C ARG A 153 15.11 -17.01 -11.60
N LEU A 154 13.82 -17.29 -11.43
CA LEU A 154 12.86 -16.32 -10.92
C LEU A 154 13.00 -16.15 -9.41
N ILE A 155 13.25 -17.24 -8.69
CA ILE A 155 13.54 -17.20 -7.24
C ILE A 155 14.81 -16.38 -6.96
N GLU A 156 15.82 -16.45 -7.84
CA GLU A 156 17.02 -15.62 -7.70
C GLU A 156 16.76 -14.15 -7.96
N ALA A 157 16.01 -13.83 -9.03
CA ALA A 157 15.81 -12.45 -9.48
C ALA A 157 14.77 -11.70 -8.66
N SER A 158 13.66 -12.32 -8.33
CA SER A 158 12.53 -11.73 -7.60
C SER A 158 11.72 -12.82 -6.88
N PRO A 159 12.22 -13.31 -5.74
CA PRO A 159 11.71 -14.53 -5.10
C PRO A 159 10.22 -14.48 -4.76
N SER A 160 9.67 -13.31 -4.51
CA SER A 160 8.26 -13.15 -4.10
C SER A 160 7.43 -12.31 -5.07
N ILE A 161 7.81 -12.23 -6.35
CA ILE A 161 7.12 -11.37 -7.32
C ILE A 161 5.63 -11.70 -7.46
N SER A 162 5.27 -13.00 -7.49
CA SER A 162 3.86 -13.42 -7.55
C SER A 162 3.09 -13.00 -6.30
N ALA A 163 3.58 -13.34 -5.10
CA ALA A 163 2.95 -12.97 -3.83
C ALA A 163 2.87 -11.43 -3.68
N TYR A 164 3.90 -10.71 -4.10
CA TYR A 164 3.91 -9.24 -4.10
C TYR A 164 2.81 -8.67 -4.99
N ALA A 165 2.80 -9.01 -6.28
CA ALA A 165 1.81 -8.50 -7.22
C ALA A 165 0.38 -8.89 -6.81
N THR A 166 0.20 -10.13 -6.36
CA THR A 166 -1.08 -10.67 -5.88
C THR A 166 -1.57 -9.92 -4.63
N SER A 167 -0.68 -9.67 -3.65
CA SER A 167 -1.06 -8.91 -2.45
C SER A 167 -1.49 -7.48 -2.76
N LYS A 168 -0.83 -6.85 -3.74
CA LYS A 168 -1.16 -5.49 -4.17
C LYS A 168 -2.48 -5.44 -4.95
N LEU A 169 -2.79 -6.48 -5.75
CA LEU A 169 -4.10 -6.62 -6.39
C LEU A 169 -5.22 -6.86 -5.37
N ALA A 170 -5.01 -7.80 -4.45
CA ALA A 170 -5.97 -8.09 -3.39
C ALA A 170 -6.28 -6.85 -2.54
N LEU A 171 -5.25 -6.05 -2.20
CA LEU A 171 -5.43 -4.80 -1.46
C LEU A 171 -6.25 -3.77 -2.26
N ALA A 172 -5.99 -3.61 -3.55
CA ALA A 172 -6.79 -2.74 -4.43
C ALA A 172 -8.25 -3.21 -4.50
N HIS A 173 -8.49 -4.52 -4.62
CA HIS A 173 -9.83 -5.10 -4.60
C HIS A 173 -10.52 -4.90 -3.24
N TRP A 174 -9.80 -5.07 -2.14
CA TRP A 174 -10.33 -4.80 -0.80
C TRP A 174 -10.79 -3.35 -0.65
N VAL A 175 -9.99 -2.38 -1.08
CA VAL A 175 -10.36 -0.96 -1.09
C VAL A 175 -11.67 -0.74 -1.85
N ARG A 176 -11.78 -1.26 -3.07
CA ARG A 176 -12.95 -1.09 -3.91
C ARG A 176 -14.22 -1.70 -3.32
N ARG A 177 -14.10 -2.85 -2.66
CA ARG A 177 -15.22 -3.51 -1.99
C ARG A 177 -15.61 -2.79 -0.70
N THR A 178 -14.63 -2.43 0.12
CA THR A 178 -14.80 -1.87 1.46
C THR A 178 -15.29 -0.42 1.43
N ALA A 179 -14.74 0.41 0.56
CA ALA A 179 -15.04 1.84 0.48
C ALA A 179 -16.52 2.17 0.28
N VAL A 180 -17.28 1.26 -0.34
CA VAL A 180 -18.70 1.46 -0.66
C VAL A 180 -19.65 0.78 0.32
N THR A 181 -19.13 0.10 1.34
CA THR A 181 -19.96 -0.53 2.38
C THR A 181 -20.58 0.52 3.31
N PRO A 182 -21.69 0.19 3.98
CA PRO A 182 -22.29 1.12 4.95
C PRO A 182 -21.36 1.52 6.09
N GLU A 183 -20.46 0.62 6.51
CA GLU A 183 -19.53 0.82 7.62
C GLU A 183 -18.43 1.85 7.29
N TRP A 184 -18.19 2.10 6.00
CA TRP A 184 -17.21 3.07 5.50
C TRP A 184 -17.91 4.24 4.80
N GLY A 185 -18.53 4.00 3.66
CA GLY A 185 -19.06 5.07 2.80
C GLY A 185 -20.19 5.86 3.46
N ARG A 186 -21.16 5.21 4.13
CA ARG A 186 -22.23 5.92 4.84
C ARG A 186 -21.78 6.60 6.14
N LYS A 187 -20.62 6.21 6.65
CA LYS A 187 -19.97 6.86 7.79
C LYS A 187 -19.07 8.02 7.36
N GLY A 188 -19.03 8.35 6.06
CA GLY A 188 -18.24 9.42 5.51
C GLY A 188 -16.74 9.12 5.43
N ILE A 189 -16.32 7.88 5.73
CA ILE A 189 -14.90 7.48 5.64
C ILE A 189 -14.56 7.21 4.18
N LEU A 190 -13.75 8.08 3.59
CA LEU A 190 -13.27 7.89 2.22
C LEU A 190 -12.03 7.01 2.21
N LEU A 191 -12.06 5.96 1.39
CA LEU A 191 -10.97 4.98 1.29
C LEU A 191 -10.53 4.83 -0.15
N ASN A 192 -9.25 5.11 -0.44
CA ASN A 192 -8.69 5.05 -1.78
C ASN A 192 -7.33 4.32 -1.79
N ALA A 193 -6.85 3.96 -2.96
CA ALA A 193 -5.55 3.36 -3.19
C ALA A 193 -4.72 4.17 -4.20
N ILE A 194 -3.43 4.21 -3.98
CA ILE A 194 -2.44 4.64 -4.96
C ILE A 194 -1.70 3.39 -5.45
N ALA A 195 -1.47 3.29 -6.75
CA ALA A 195 -0.71 2.23 -7.39
C ALA A 195 0.57 2.83 -8.02
N PRO A 196 1.68 2.93 -7.24
CA PRO A 196 2.93 3.44 -7.74
C PRO A 196 3.54 2.53 -8.81
N GLY A 197 4.31 3.12 -9.72
CA GLY A 197 5.25 2.43 -10.59
C GLY A 197 6.61 2.20 -9.92
N ALA A 198 7.66 2.26 -10.74
CA ALA A 198 9.03 2.20 -10.27
C ALA A 198 9.44 3.53 -9.61
N VAL A 199 9.54 3.52 -8.29
CA VAL A 199 9.89 4.69 -7.45
C VAL A 199 11.22 4.43 -6.76
N LEU A 200 12.16 5.39 -6.85
CA LEU A 200 13.50 5.31 -6.23
C LEU A 200 13.40 5.37 -4.71
N THR A 201 13.24 4.22 -4.10
CA THR A 201 13.14 4.05 -2.65
C THR A 201 14.20 3.07 -2.16
N PRO A 202 14.54 3.05 -0.86
CA PRO A 202 15.41 2.00 -0.30
C PRO A 202 14.91 0.58 -0.57
N LEU A 203 13.60 0.40 -0.73
CA LEU A 203 12.98 -0.86 -1.11
C LEU A 203 13.39 -1.32 -2.51
N MET A 204 13.53 -0.40 -3.46
CA MET A 204 13.92 -0.67 -4.84
C MET A 204 15.43 -0.73 -5.00
N THR A 205 16.17 0.22 -4.39
CA THR A 205 17.60 0.36 -4.54
C THR A 205 18.42 -0.57 -3.64
N GLY A 206 17.77 -1.17 -2.61
CA GLY A 206 18.44 -1.90 -1.53
C GLY A 206 19.07 -0.94 -0.51
N SER A 207 19.45 -1.48 0.64
CA SER A 207 20.00 -0.68 1.75
C SER A 207 21.37 0.00 1.48
N THR A 208 21.96 -0.22 0.31
CA THR A 208 23.22 0.35 -0.14
C THR A 208 23.04 1.52 -1.13
N GLY A 209 21.82 1.99 -1.31
CA GLY A 209 21.29 3.26 -1.84
C GLY A 209 22.01 3.79 -3.04
N ALA A 210 22.88 4.42 -3.27
CA ALA A 210 23.25 5.54 -4.13
C ALA A 210 23.99 5.22 -5.45
N ASP A 211 24.39 3.98 -5.75
CA ASP A 211 25.33 3.69 -6.85
C ASP A 211 24.86 2.69 -7.91
N LYS A 212 23.54 2.49 -8.06
CA LYS A 212 23.06 1.82 -9.26
C LYS A 212 22.54 2.90 -10.20
N ASP A 213 23.24 3.14 -11.28
CA ASP A 213 22.71 3.85 -12.45
C ASP A 213 21.51 3.05 -12.97
N PHE A 214 20.34 3.30 -12.39
CA PHE A 214 19.09 2.75 -12.91
C PHE A 214 18.78 3.47 -14.22
N ASP A 215 18.86 2.72 -15.31
CA ASP A 215 18.49 3.20 -16.62
C ASP A 215 17.00 2.84 -16.89
N PRO A 216 16.12 3.85 -17.04
CA PRO A 216 14.72 3.61 -17.36
C PRO A 216 14.50 2.78 -18.63
N ASP A 217 15.39 2.89 -19.62
CA ASP A 217 15.28 2.17 -20.90
C ASP A 217 15.59 0.68 -20.74
N SER A 218 16.31 0.29 -19.69
CA SER A 218 16.62 -1.11 -19.36
C SER A 218 15.65 -1.72 -18.32
N PHE A 219 14.67 -0.96 -17.83
CA PHE A 219 13.74 -1.46 -16.82
C PHE A 219 12.78 -2.51 -17.42
N PRO A 220 12.40 -3.58 -16.67
CA PRO A 220 11.60 -4.68 -17.20
C PRO A 220 10.21 -4.32 -17.71
N THR A 221 9.66 -3.18 -17.29
CA THR A 221 8.37 -2.67 -17.77
C THR A 221 8.57 -1.34 -18.52
N PRO A 222 7.68 -1.00 -19.46
CA PRO A 222 7.76 0.28 -20.17
C PRO A 222 7.80 1.47 -19.20
N MET A 223 8.65 2.45 -19.51
CA MET A 223 8.80 3.69 -18.77
C MET A 223 8.48 4.88 -19.70
N PRO A 224 7.20 5.16 -20.01
CA PRO A 224 6.84 6.14 -21.05
C PRO A 224 7.36 7.56 -20.80
N LEU A 225 7.53 7.97 -19.55
CA LEU A 225 8.13 9.26 -19.22
C LEU A 225 9.67 9.25 -19.26
N GLY A 226 10.33 8.08 -19.40
CA GLY A 226 11.78 7.94 -19.39
C GLY A 226 12.46 8.31 -18.07
N ILE A 227 11.72 8.29 -16.96
CA ILE A 227 12.21 8.61 -15.62
C ILE A 227 11.63 7.65 -14.59
N PHE A 228 12.33 7.44 -13.50
CA PHE A 228 11.77 6.84 -12.28
C PHE A 228 10.99 7.89 -11.48
N GLY A 229 9.98 7.45 -10.73
CA GLY A 229 9.33 8.30 -9.75
C GLY A 229 10.20 8.48 -8.50
N GLU A 230 9.97 9.57 -7.79
CA GLU A 230 10.58 9.85 -6.50
C GLU A 230 9.56 9.63 -5.37
N PRO A 231 9.99 9.37 -4.12
CA PRO A 231 9.08 9.24 -2.97
C PRO A 231 8.11 10.42 -2.82
N GLU A 232 8.55 11.62 -3.16
CA GLU A 232 7.79 12.87 -3.09
C GLU A 232 6.61 12.89 -4.07
N ASP A 233 6.74 12.22 -5.22
CA ASP A 233 5.64 12.09 -6.18
C ASP A 233 4.45 11.33 -5.56
N ILE A 234 4.76 10.29 -4.79
CA ILE A 234 3.74 9.53 -4.08
C ILE A 234 3.23 10.28 -2.85
N GLY A 235 4.12 10.94 -2.11
CA GLY A 235 3.77 11.80 -0.98
C GLY A 235 2.79 12.90 -1.37
N PHE A 236 2.94 13.48 -2.57
CA PHE A 236 2.00 14.44 -3.13
C PHE A 236 0.59 13.85 -3.23
N TRP A 237 0.43 12.67 -3.81
CA TRP A 237 -0.88 12.05 -4.00
C TRP A 237 -1.48 11.53 -2.69
N VAL A 238 -0.66 11.07 -1.73
CA VAL A 238 -1.11 10.74 -0.37
C VAL A 238 -1.73 11.98 0.27
N GLU A 239 -1.06 13.14 0.24
CA GLU A 239 -1.61 14.38 0.76
C GLU A 239 -2.91 14.76 0.04
N GLN A 240 -2.97 14.69 -1.30
CA GLN A 240 -4.18 15.07 -2.05
C GLN A 240 -5.40 14.22 -1.65
N PHE A 241 -5.23 12.90 -1.48
CA PHE A 241 -6.33 12.03 -1.03
C PHE A 241 -6.76 12.30 0.42
N LEU A 242 -5.86 12.81 1.25
CA LEU A 242 -6.16 13.13 2.66
C LEU A 242 -6.68 14.55 2.86
N ARG A 243 -6.72 15.39 1.83
CA ARG A 243 -7.25 16.75 1.90
C ARG A 243 -8.78 16.77 1.97
N PRO A 244 -9.38 17.73 2.72
CA PRO A 244 -10.85 17.90 2.78
C PRO A 244 -11.51 18.07 1.42
N GLU A 245 -10.80 18.66 0.45
CA GLU A 245 -11.30 18.88 -0.91
C GLU A 245 -11.52 17.59 -1.70
N ALA A 246 -10.86 16.48 -1.36
CA ALA A 246 -11.05 15.17 -1.98
C ALA A 246 -12.37 14.48 -1.57
N ARG A 247 -13.36 15.24 -1.11
CA ARG A 247 -14.61 14.77 -0.48
C ARG A 247 -15.53 13.93 -1.37
N PHE A 248 -15.27 13.83 -2.64
CA PHE A 248 -16.11 13.06 -3.60
C PHE A 248 -15.35 11.92 -4.27
N THR A 249 -14.26 11.45 -3.64
CA THR A 249 -13.42 10.36 -4.17
C THR A 249 -13.32 9.24 -3.15
N THR A 250 -13.93 8.09 -3.45
CA THR A 250 -13.82 6.86 -2.64
C THR A 250 -13.82 5.62 -3.53
N GLY A 251 -13.09 4.58 -3.13
CA GLY A 251 -12.93 3.36 -3.91
C GLY A 251 -12.07 3.52 -5.17
N ALA A 252 -11.35 4.64 -5.33
CA ALA A 252 -10.46 4.85 -6.46
C ALA A 252 -9.15 4.06 -6.29
N VAL A 253 -8.59 3.62 -7.42
CA VAL A 253 -7.21 3.14 -7.53
C VAL A 253 -6.52 4.03 -8.53
N LEU A 254 -5.61 4.89 -8.06
CA LEU A 254 -4.89 5.85 -8.86
C LEU A 254 -3.52 5.31 -9.23
N TYR A 255 -3.26 5.11 -10.51
CA TYR A 255 -1.93 4.77 -11.01
C TYR A 255 -1.05 6.02 -11.03
N VAL A 256 0.08 5.96 -10.33
CA VAL A 256 1.14 6.98 -10.30
C VAL A 256 2.43 6.30 -10.72
N ASP A 257 2.55 6.01 -12.00
CA ASP A 257 3.51 5.05 -12.54
C ASP A 257 4.20 5.50 -13.83
N GLY A 258 4.16 6.80 -14.13
CA GLY A 258 4.76 7.33 -15.36
C GLY A 258 4.13 6.83 -16.65
N GLY A 259 2.92 6.24 -16.58
CA GLY A 259 2.18 5.74 -17.75
C GLY A 259 2.43 4.26 -18.07
N THR A 260 3.15 3.53 -17.24
CA THR A 260 3.46 2.09 -17.44
C THR A 260 2.19 1.26 -17.63
N ASP A 261 1.20 1.37 -16.72
CA ASP A 261 -0.06 0.63 -16.83
C ASP A 261 -0.82 0.97 -18.14
N ALA A 262 -0.88 2.25 -18.48
CA ALA A 262 -1.54 2.69 -19.71
C ALA A 262 -0.83 2.17 -20.98
N ALA A 263 0.49 2.10 -20.99
CA ALA A 263 1.25 1.54 -22.10
C ALA A 263 1.04 0.04 -22.26
N MET A 264 0.97 -0.71 -21.14
CA MET A 264 0.80 -2.16 -21.16
C MET A 264 -0.65 -2.59 -21.38
N ARG A 265 -1.62 -1.78 -20.94
CA ARG A 265 -3.05 -2.11 -20.95
C ARG A 265 -3.94 -0.95 -21.40
N PRO A 266 -3.73 -0.38 -22.60
CA PRO A 266 -4.34 0.89 -23.03
C PRO A 266 -5.87 0.87 -23.06
N THR A 267 -6.49 -0.31 -23.08
CA THR A 267 -7.95 -0.47 -23.15
C THR A 267 -8.56 -1.10 -21.90
N ALA A 268 -7.76 -1.31 -20.83
CA ALA A 268 -8.25 -1.96 -19.62
C ALA A 268 -9.12 -1.03 -18.76
N GLN A 269 -8.93 0.27 -18.89
CA GLN A 269 -9.70 1.27 -18.15
C GLN A 269 -10.00 2.48 -19.07
N PRO A 270 -11.21 3.05 -19.02
CA PRO A 270 -12.40 2.50 -18.36
C PRO A 270 -12.93 1.25 -19.06
N THR A 271 -13.50 0.31 -18.30
CA THR A 271 -14.14 -0.89 -18.85
C THR A 271 -15.65 -0.76 -18.72
N ALA A 272 -16.37 -1.03 -19.80
CA ALA A 272 -17.83 -1.03 -19.77
C ALA A 272 -18.37 -2.10 -18.81
N LEU A 273 -19.44 -1.76 -18.09
CA LEU A 273 -20.15 -2.74 -17.28
C LEU A 273 -20.68 -3.87 -18.17
N ARG A 274 -20.22 -5.10 -17.93
CA ARG A 274 -20.78 -6.28 -18.59
C ARG A 274 -22.05 -6.68 -17.84
N ARG A 275 -23.13 -6.82 -18.59
CA ARG A 275 -24.43 -7.33 -18.09
C ARG A 275 -24.39 -8.84 -17.95
#